data_4f5353f87850e0001d9f9594dcc0b64c
#
_entry.id   4f5353f87850e0001d9f9594dcc0b64c
#
_cell.length_a   1.000
_cell.length_b   1.000
_cell.length_c   1.000
_cell.angle_alpha   90.00
_cell.angle_beta   90.00
_cell.angle_gamma   90.00
#
_symmetry.space_group_name_H-M   'P 1'
#
loop_
_entity.id
_entity.type
_entity.pdbx_description
1 polymer ?
#
loop_
_entity_poly.entity_id
_entity_poly.type
_entity_poly.pdbx_seq_one_letter_code
_entity_poly.pdbx_strand_id
1 'polypeptide(L)'
;MKLCMRPLWLGGLCLASFALSLPHTAQASAAPQLTTETTVDDLQTIQLEAFHKVIIMGNLQVQIVQKKGKPSLSLPPGNHLKEALEVQLDHRDGTLSLRPRKGKEQTCENLPLYLTVNELTDLEILGGGDVDFPKGIQTNALCVQVKGSGTVDFEQAVQTQGNLSLQVMGSGHIELEKGASCLAYEGRINGSGTINTEGKLRCTSKLNAEISGSGRISFEHIQCMAQNIKLQGSGKYYGIKVRASTTQVNILGSGEVYLAGKTHQANYSVLGSGYIDALDFQSEQVEVDGRNPRSTIRCHSDLIIEGKIQNNCTLEYTGKAHLNLEVQDGNVRKI
;
A
#
# COMPACT_ATOMS: atom_id res chain seq x y z
N MET A 1 -8.98 -2.63 29.80
CA MET A 1 -7.51 -2.46 29.90
C MET A 1 -6.86 -3.67 29.22
N LYS A 2 -6.69 -3.61 27.90
CA LYS A 2 -5.92 -4.60 27.11
C LYS A 2 -4.95 -3.80 26.26
N LEU A 3 -3.69 -3.83 26.64
CA LEU A 3 -2.57 -3.30 25.85
C LEU A 3 -2.44 -4.14 24.57
N CYS A 4 -2.52 -3.48 23.43
CA CYS A 4 -2.16 -4.06 22.15
C CYS A 4 -0.64 -3.89 21.98
N MET A 5 0.11 -4.97 22.20
CA MET A 5 1.55 -5.02 21.93
C MET A 5 1.75 -5.28 20.44
N ARG A 6 2.37 -4.35 19.74
CA ARG A 6 2.90 -4.56 18.38
C ARG A 6 4.14 -5.47 18.46
N PRO A 7 4.26 -6.50 17.64
CA PRO A 7 5.50 -7.28 17.58
C PRO A 7 6.56 -6.53 16.75
N LEU A 8 7.65 -6.14 17.42
CA LEU A 8 8.90 -5.74 16.77
C LEU A 8 9.60 -6.99 16.22
N TRP A 9 9.85 -6.99 14.92
CA TRP A 9 10.76 -7.97 14.29
C TRP A 9 12.20 -7.57 14.55
N LEU A 10 12.88 -8.33 15.40
CA LEU A 10 14.32 -8.27 15.63
C LEU A 10 15.02 -9.25 14.68
N GLY A 11 15.72 -8.72 13.70
CA GLY A 11 16.79 -9.42 13.02
C GLY A 11 18.03 -9.39 13.88
N GLY A 12 18.51 -10.57 14.31
CA GLY A 12 19.71 -10.68 15.12
C GLY A 12 20.99 -10.40 14.36
N LEU A 13 21.88 -9.64 14.97
CA LEU A 13 23.32 -9.73 14.78
C LEU A 13 24.04 -9.37 16.08
N CYS A 14 25.07 -10.18 16.38
CA CYS A 14 25.89 -10.28 17.56
C CYS A 14 26.65 -9.01 17.98
N LEU A 15 26.67 -8.84 19.30
CA LEU A 15 27.78 -8.48 20.21
C LEU A 15 28.79 -7.39 19.83
N ALA A 16 28.73 -6.28 20.57
CA ALA A 16 29.88 -5.77 21.32
C ALA A 16 29.41 -4.81 22.41
N SER A 17 29.79 -5.12 23.63
CA SER A 17 29.54 -4.37 24.86
C SER A 17 30.34 -3.08 24.89
N PHE A 18 29.67 -1.95 25.20
CA PHE A 18 30.33 -0.85 25.92
C PHE A 18 29.30 -0.15 26.81
N ALA A 19 29.50 -0.26 28.10
CA ALA A 19 28.75 0.44 29.12
C ALA A 19 29.30 1.88 29.25
N LEU A 20 28.43 2.87 29.16
CA LEU A 20 28.65 4.18 29.79
C LEU A 20 27.31 4.72 30.26
N SER A 21 27.18 4.76 31.58
CA SER A 21 26.10 5.35 32.33
C SER A 21 26.18 6.87 32.37
N LEU A 22 25.11 7.57 32.02
CA LEU A 22 24.79 8.91 32.51
C LEU A 22 23.26 9.12 32.55
N PRO A 23 22.72 9.69 33.62
CA PRO A 23 21.28 9.89 33.78
C PRO A 23 20.83 11.19 33.11
N HIS A 24 19.93 11.07 32.14
CA HIS A 24 19.13 12.23 31.72
C HIS A 24 17.68 11.96 32.05
N THR A 25 17.21 12.65 33.06
CA THR A 25 15.79 12.83 33.34
C THR A 25 15.17 13.66 32.23
N ALA A 26 14.54 12.97 31.26
CA ALA A 26 13.66 13.61 30.30
C ALA A 26 12.25 13.61 30.92
N GLN A 27 11.79 14.79 31.29
CA GLN A 27 10.37 15.04 31.56
C GLN A 27 9.56 14.70 30.30
N ALA A 28 8.72 13.70 30.44
CA ALA A 28 7.69 13.42 29.45
C ALA A 28 6.69 14.60 29.46
N SER A 29 6.76 15.42 28.42
CA SER A 29 5.70 16.37 28.10
C SER A 29 4.48 15.56 27.72
N ALA A 30 3.47 15.55 28.57
CA ALA A 30 2.17 14.99 28.28
C ALA A 30 1.56 15.77 27.12
N ALA A 31 1.37 15.11 25.98
CA ALA A 31 0.56 15.64 24.90
C ALA A 31 -0.88 15.89 25.43
N PRO A 32 -1.51 17.02 25.11
CA PRO A 32 -2.87 17.26 25.54
C PRO A 32 -3.81 16.23 24.87
N GLN A 33 -4.42 15.39 25.68
CA GLN A 33 -5.55 14.57 25.25
C GLN A 33 -6.73 15.54 25.04
N LEU A 34 -6.99 15.87 23.78
CA LEU A 34 -8.24 16.51 23.38
C LEU A 34 -9.33 15.42 23.32
N THR A 35 -9.94 15.13 24.46
CA THR A 35 -11.22 14.44 24.53
C THR A 35 -12.32 15.48 24.45
N THR A 36 -12.69 15.89 23.26
CA THR A 36 -14.02 16.44 22.99
C THR A 36 -14.74 15.41 22.16
N GLU A 37 -15.50 14.53 22.81
CA GLU A 37 -16.56 13.77 22.14
C GLU A 37 -17.59 14.78 21.65
N THR A 38 -17.46 15.18 20.39
CA THR A 38 -18.50 15.94 19.69
C THR A 38 -19.66 14.98 19.47
N THR A 39 -20.75 15.16 20.22
CA THR A 39 -21.96 14.36 20.02
C THR A 39 -22.50 14.64 18.62
N VAL A 40 -23.01 13.60 17.96
CA VAL A 40 -23.52 13.64 16.57
C VAL A 40 -24.62 14.68 16.36
N ASP A 41 -25.26 15.14 17.44
CA ASP A 41 -26.39 16.10 17.41
C ASP A 41 -25.97 17.55 17.14
N ASP A 42 -24.69 17.90 17.26
CA ASP A 42 -24.20 19.28 17.07
C ASP A 42 -23.64 19.56 15.67
N LEU A 43 -23.62 18.58 14.75
CA LEU A 43 -23.03 18.73 13.42
C LEU A 43 -23.92 19.55 12.46
N GLN A 44 -23.34 20.52 11.78
CA GLN A 44 -24.01 21.21 10.66
C GLN A 44 -23.97 20.33 9.42
N THR A 45 -25.10 19.77 9.02
CA THR A 45 -25.19 18.87 7.86
C THR A 45 -25.65 19.61 6.60
N ILE A 46 -24.89 19.47 5.51
CA ILE A 46 -25.20 19.93 4.17
C ILE A 46 -25.64 18.72 3.35
N GLN A 47 -26.88 18.71 2.86
CA GLN A 47 -27.33 17.68 1.92
C GLN A 47 -26.71 17.93 0.55
N LEU A 48 -26.21 16.86 -0.06
CA LEU A 48 -25.57 16.92 -1.38
C LEU A 48 -26.41 16.15 -2.40
N GLU A 49 -26.26 16.51 -3.66
CA GLU A 49 -26.76 15.69 -4.76
C GLU A 49 -25.83 14.49 -5.00
N ALA A 50 -26.24 13.55 -5.85
CA ALA A 50 -25.46 12.35 -6.10
C ALA A 50 -24.12 12.66 -6.78
N PHE A 51 -23.08 12.01 -6.32
CA PHE A 51 -21.74 12.00 -6.89
C PHE A 51 -21.12 10.63 -6.72
N HIS A 52 -20.05 10.36 -7.47
CA HIS A 52 -19.29 9.10 -7.40
C HIS A 52 -17.79 9.32 -7.36
N LYS A 53 -17.34 10.55 -7.54
CA LYS A 53 -15.93 10.96 -7.42
C LYS A 53 -15.78 12.01 -6.34
N VAL A 54 -14.72 11.89 -5.53
CA VAL A 54 -14.36 12.86 -4.49
C VAL A 54 -12.91 13.32 -4.71
N ILE A 55 -12.71 14.65 -4.71
CA ILE A 55 -11.39 15.28 -4.74
C ILE A 55 -11.21 16.07 -3.45
N ILE A 56 -10.16 15.75 -2.70
CA ILE A 56 -9.80 16.43 -1.46
C ILE A 56 -8.50 17.19 -1.69
N MET A 57 -8.51 18.50 -1.47
CA MET A 57 -7.36 19.37 -1.69
C MET A 57 -6.86 19.98 -0.37
N GLY A 58 -5.53 20.08 -0.22
CA GLY A 58 -4.90 20.61 0.98
C GLY A 58 -4.82 19.59 2.11
N ASN A 59 -4.83 20.06 3.36
CA ASN A 59 -4.63 19.23 4.56
C ASN A 59 -5.95 19.01 5.32
N LEU A 60 -6.97 18.53 4.60
CA LEU A 60 -8.27 18.23 5.21
C LEU A 60 -8.27 16.85 5.84
N GLN A 61 -8.96 16.71 6.97
CA GLN A 61 -9.28 15.43 7.60
C GLN A 61 -10.71 15.05 7.25
N VAL A 62 -10.92 13.93 6.54
CA VAL A 62 -12.24 13.54 6.06
C VAL A 62 -12.53 12.10 6.42
N GLN A 63 -13.59 11.88 7.20
CA GLN A 63 -14.10 10.56 7.46
C GLN A 63 -15.22 10.23 6.46
N ILE A 64 -15.05 9.17 5.67
CA ILE A 64 -16.01 8.76 4.64
C ILE A 64 -16.77 7.52 5.12
N VAL A 65 -18.10 7.62 5.12
CA VAL A 65 -18.98 6.50 5.47
C VAL A 65 -19.98 6.25 4.35
N GLN A 66 -20.00 5.02 3.85
CA GLN A 66 -20.99 4.61 2.86
C GLN A 66 -22.34 4.29 3.52
N LYS A 67 -23.39 4.95 3.08
CA LYS A 67 -24.79 4.69 3.50
C LYS A 67 -25.72 4.83 2.31
N LYS A 68 -26.76 4.00 2.26
CA LYS A 68 -27.86 4.18 1.31
C LYS A 68 -28.65 5.46 1.65
N GLY A 69 -28.94 6.26 0.64
CA GLY A 69 -29.71 7.50 0.81
C GLY A 69 -29.04 8.69 0.13
N LYS A 70 -29.44 9.89 0.54
CA LYS A 70 -28.84 11.13 0.01
C LYS A 70 -27.45 11.32 0.63
N PRO A 71 -26.44 11.64 -0.19
CA PRO A 71 -25.12 12.00 0.31
C PRO A 71 -25.21 13.28 1.16
N SER A 72 -24.32 13.40 2.13
CA SER A 72 -24.25 14.58 2.99
C SER A 72 -22.84 14.85 3.47
N LEU A 73 -22.53 16.12 3.69
CA LEU A 73 -21.33 16.58 4.35
C LEU A 73 -21.72 17.19 5.70
N SER A 74 -21.19 16.64 6.79
CA SER A 74 -21.38 17.16 8.13
C SER A 74 -20.10 17.79 8.65
N LEU A 75 -20.23 18.99 9.20
CA LEU A 75 -19.14 19.82 9.71
C LEU A 75 -19.28 19.96 11.23
N PRO A 76 -18.19 20.01 12.00
CA PRO A 76 -18.24 20.43 13.39
C PRO A 76 -18.94 21.77 13.59
N PRO A 77 -19.57 22.02 14.74
CA PRO A 77 -20.28 23.25 14.99
C PRO A 77 -19.33 24.45 14.97
N GLY A 78 -19.78 25.55 14.36
CA GLY A 78 -19.05 26.79 14.24
C GLY A 78 -19.15 27.41 12.84
N ASN A 79 -19.50 28.68 12.77
CA ASN A 79 -19.65 29.37 11.48
C ASN A 79 -18.36 29.48 10.66
N HIS A 80 -17.20 29.35 11.32
CA HIS A 80 -15.90 29.56 10.69
C HIS A 80 -15.55 28.51 9.65
N LEU A 81 -15.97 27.24 9.84
CA LEU A 81 -15.68 26.15 8.89
C LEU A 81 -16.46 26.27 7.59
N LYS A 82 -17.72 26.61 7.67
CA LYS A 82 -18.58 26.81 6.48
C LYS A 82 -18.06 27.94 5.60
N GLU A 83 -17.46 28.97 6.22
CA GLU A 83 -16.84 30.08 5.52
C GLU A 83 -15.42 29.77 5.03
N ALA A 84 -14.73 28.84 5.69
CA ALA A 84 -13.37 28.46 5.36
C ALA A 84 -13.28 27.34 4.32
N LEU A 85 -14.29 26.49 4.22
CA LEU A 85 -14.33 25.36 3.29
C LEU A 85 -15.08 25.77 2.00
N GLU A 86 -14.52 25.38 0.88
CA GLU A 86 -15.20 25.43 -0.40
C GLU A 86 -15.63 24.02 -0.80
N VAL A 87 -16.93 23.86 -1.02
CA VAL A 87 -17.57 22.62 -1.45
C VAL A 87 -18.15 22.86 -2.84
N GLN A 88 -17.62 22.17 -3.83
CA GLN A 88 -18.05 22.31 -5.22
C GLN A 88 -18.48 20.94 -5.76
N LEU A 89 -19.68 20.86 -6.30
CA LEU A 89 -20.18 19.69 -6.99
C LEU A 89 -20.29 19.97 -8.48
N ASP A 90 -19.52 19.26 -9.30
CA ASP A 90 -19.69 19.26 -10.74
C ASP A 90 -20.67 18.16 -11.15
N HIS A 91 -21.85 18.56 -11.60
CA HIS A 91 -22.91 17.64 -12.00
C HIS A 91 -22.66 16.94 -13.34
N ARG A 92 -21.69 17.41 -14.15
CA ARG A 92 -21.41 16.84 -15.46
C ARG A 92 -20.70 15.49 -15.35
N ASP A 93 -19.76 15.42 -14.42
CA ASP A 93 -18.95 14.22 -14.18
C ASP A 93 -19.16 13.60 -12.79
N GLY A 94 -20.10 14.15 -12.00
CA GLY A 94 -20.41 13.64 -10.66
C GLY A 94 -19.25 13.77 -9.67
N THR A 95 -18.47 14.86 -9.76
CA THR A 95 -17.29 15.10 -8.91
C THR A 95 -17.62 16.08 -7.78
N LEU A 96 -17.42 15.64 -6.54
CA LEU A 96 -17.42 16.51 -5.35
C LEU A 96 -15.98 16.93 -5.04
N SER A 97 -15.72 18.23 -5.01
CA SER A 97 -14.44 18.80 -4.62
C SER A 97 -14.54 19.51 -3.27
N LEU A 98 -13.65 19.16 -2.35
CA LEU A 98 -13.50 19.78 -1.03
C LEU A 98 -12.13 20.47 -0.97
N ARG A 99 -12.12 21.78 -0.68
CA ARG A 99 -10.86 22.50 -0.50
C ARG A 99 -10.98 23.63 0.52
N PRO A 100 -9.92 23.97 1.25
CA PRO A 100 -9.86 25.19 2.02
C PRO A 100 -9.95 26.42 1.08
N ARG A 101 -10.66 27.45 1.50
CA ARG A 101 -10.60 28.75 0.80
C ARG A 101 -9.23 29.38 1.02
N LYS A 102 -8.78 30.14 0.03
CA LYS A 102 -7.47 30.81 0.08
C LYS A 102 -7.34 31.69 1.34
N GLY A 103 -6.27 31.46 2.12
CA GLY A 103 -5.99 32.13 3.38
C GLY A 103 -6.79 31.60 4.59
N LYS A 104 -7.49 30.47 4.44
CA LYS A 104 -8.25 29.78 5.49
C LYS A 104 -7.78 28.35 5.74
N GLU A 105 -6.61 28.00 5.23
CA GLU A 105 -6.06 26.64 5.30
C GLU A 105 -5.94 26.18 6.75
N GLN A 106 -5.39 27.02 7.64
CA GLN A 106 -5.25 26.70 9.07
C GLN A 106 -6.58 26.54 9.80
N THR A 107 -7.65 27.19 9.32
CA THR A 107 -8.98 27.04 9.93
C THR A 107 -9.58 25.67 9.67
N CYS A 108 -9.20 25.01 8.57
CA CYS A 108 -9.66 23.69 8.19
C CYS A 108 -8.74 22.57 8.69
N GLU A 109 -7.53 22.91 9.16
CA GLU A 109 -6.58 21.94 9.68
C GLU A 109 -7.09 21.28 10.97
N ASN A 110 -6.89 19.97 11.11
CA ASN A 110 -7.26 19.18 12.29
C ASN A 110 -8.77 19.17 12.66
N LEU A 111 -9.63 19.56 11.73
CA LEU A 111 -11.07 19.50 11.97
C LEU A 111 -11.68 18.37 11.12
N PRO A 112 -12.28 17.35 11.74
CA PRO A 112 -12.82 16.22 11.01
C PRO A 112 -14.07 16.63 10.24
N LEU A 113 -14.08 16.36 8.94
CA LEU A 113 -15.24 16.45 8.06
C LEU A 113 -15.86 15.07 7.91
N TYR A 114 -17.17 14.97 8.02
CA TYR A 114 -17.88 13.68 7.90
C TYR A 114 -18.65 13.65 6.59
N LEU A 115 -18.19 12.84 5.65
CA LEU A 115 -18.80 12.69 4.34
C LEU A 115 -19.56 11.37 4.26
N THR A 116 -20.87 11.45 4.06
CA THR A 116 -21.69 10.28 3.76
C THR A 116 -21.82 10.14 2.25
N VAL A 117 -21.47 8.97 1.71
CA VAL A 117 -21.54 8.66 0.28
C VAL A 117 -22.53 7.51 0.04
N ASN A 118 -23.20 7.51 -1.10
CA ASN A 118 -24.01 6.36 -1.54
C ASN A 118 -23.18 5.38 -2.35
N GLU A 119 -22.46 5.90 -3.33
CA GLU A 119 -21.51 5.19 -4.18
C GLU A 119 -20.24 6.03 -4.31
N LEU A 120 -19.09 5.37 -4.33
CA LEU A 120 -17.81 6.01 -4.56
C LEU A 120 -16.98 5.11 -5.46
N THR A 121 -16.56 5.63 -6.60
CA THR A 121 -15.69 4.94 -7.57
C THR A 121 -14.30 5.55 -7.62
N ASP A 122 -14.18 6.83 -7.27
CA ASP A 122 -12.92 7.57 -7.38
C ASP A 122 -12.70 8.48 -6.16
N LEU A 123 -11.54 8.35 -5.55
CA LEU A 123 -11.04 9.24 -4.51
C LEU A 123 -9.67 9.79 -4.92
N GLU A 124 -9.54 11.10 -4.91
CA GLU A 124 -8.28 11.78 -5.20
C GLU A 124 -7.91 12.73 -4.08
N ILE A 125 -6.70 12.60 -3.53
CA ILE A 125 -6.13 13.53 -2.55
C ILE A 125 -5.03 14.34 -3.23
N LEU A 126 -5.17 15.66 -3.19
CA LEU A 126 -4.19 16.62 -3.72
C LEU A 126 -3.59 17.41 -2.55
N GLY A 127 -2.49 16.93 -1.99
CA GLY A 127 -1.81 17.54 -0.84
C GLY A 127 -1.51 16.55 0.28
N GLY A 128 -1.70 17.00 1.53
CA GLY A 128 -1.44 16.24 2.75
C GLY A 128 -2.70 15.85 3.54
N GLY A 129 -3.86 15.81 2.88
CA GLY A 129 -5.11 15.46 3.56
C GLY A 129 -5.18 13.99 3.98
N ASP A 130 -5.91 13.74 5.06
CA ASP A 130 -6.12 12.40 5.62
C ASP A 130 -7.56 11.96 5.43
N VAL A 131 -7.76 10.74 4.96
CA VAL A 131 -9.09 10.17 4.69
C VAL A 131 -9.24 8.81 5.35
N ASP A 132 -10.25 8.69 6.19
CA ASP A 132 -10.56 7.45 6.91
C ASP A 132 -11.86 6.82 6.42
N PHE A 133 -11.84 5.50 6.23
CA PHE A 133 -13.01 4.68 5.95
C PHE A 133 -13.29 3.72 7.12
N PRO A 134 -13.93 4.17 8.21
CA PRO A 134 -14.10 3.39 9.43
C PRO A 134 -15.03 2.17 9.27
N LYS A 135 -15.83 2.13 8.21
CA LYS A 135 -16.75 1.03 7.89
C LYS A 135 -16.40 0.26 6.62
N GLY A 136 -15.22 0.57 6.01
CA GLY A 136 -14.87 0.04 4.71
C GLY A 136 -15.79 0.58 3.60
N ILE A 137 -15.73 -0.06 2.43
CA ILE A 137 -16.53 0.35 1.27
C ILE A 137 -16.86 -0.84 0.37
N GLN A 138 -18.06 -0.80 -0.21
CA GLN A 138 -18.51 -1.76 -1.22
C GLN A 138 -18.96 -1.02 -2.47
N THR A 139 -18.31 -1.29 -3.60
CA THR A 139 -18.57 -0.58 -4.87
C THR A 139 -18.29 -1.46 -6.07
N ASN A 140 -18.66 -1.01 -7.27
CA ASN A 140 -18.37 -1.77 -8.50
C ASN A 140 -16.88 -1.77 -8.82
N ALA A 141 -16.23 -0.62 -8.75
CA ALA A 141 -14.78 -0.46 -8.88
C ALA A 141 -14.33 0.71 -8.01
N LEU A 142 -13.08 0.71 -7.56
CA LEU A 142 -12.53 1.79 -6.76
C LEU A 142 -11.15 2.18 -7.25
N CYS A 143 -10.97 3.47 -7.51
CA CYS A 143 -9.68 4.09 -7.79
C CYS A 143 -9.36 5.11 -6.69
N VAL A 144 -8.26 4.91 -5.99
CA VAL A 144 -7.75 5.82 -4.96
C VAL A 144 -6.40 6.37 -5.39
N GLN A 145 -6.28 7.69 -5.43
CA GLN A 145 -5.05 8.38 -5.82
C GLN A 145 -4.63 9.37 -4.75
N VAL A 146 -3.44 9.20 -4.21
CA VAL A 146 -2.79 10.16 -3.31
C VAL A 146 -1.67 10.88 -4.07
N LYS A 147 -1.87 12.16 -4.36
CA LYS A 147 -0.89 13.02 -5.02
C LYS A 147 -0.34 14.02 -4.00
N GLY A 148 0.72 13.63 -3.32
CA GLY A 148 1.34 14.40 -2.25
C GLY A 148 1.81 13.53 -1.09
N SER A 149 1.53 13.95 0.13
CA SER A 149 1.91 13.28 1.38
C SER A 149 0.71 12.78 2.21
N GLY A 150 -0.51 12.89 1.68
CA GLY A 150 -1.72 12.51 2.39
C GLY A 150 -1.85 11.02 2.68
N THR A 151 -2.82 10.67 3.51
CA THR A 151 -3.08 9.30 3.96
C THR A 151 -4.50 8.87 3.61
N VAL A 152 -4.66 7.60 3.23
CA VAL A 152 -5.98 6.95 3.13
C VAL A 152 -5.95 5.68 3.95
N ASP A 153 -6.87 5.58 4.92
CA ASP A 153 -6.98 4.42 5.80
C ASP A 153 -8.33 3.73 5.68
N PHE A 154 -8.30 2.45 5.34
CA PHE A 154 -9.47 1.58 5.34
C PHE A 154 -9.43 0.66 6.55
N GLU A 155 -10.09 1.07 7.65
CA GLU A 155 -10.17 0.31 8.90
C GLU A 155 -10.98 -1.00 8.74
N GLN A 156 -11.81 -1.11 7.72
CA GLN A 156 -12.57 -2.30 7.38
C GLN A 156 -12.36 -2.69 5.92
N ALA A 157 -12.78 -3.91 5.57
CA ALA A 157 -12.51 -4.50 4.27
C ALA A 157 -13.09 -3.68 3.10
N VAL A 158 -12.31 -3.57 2.02
CA VAL A 158 -12.73 -3.01 0.74
C VAL A 158 -13.28 -4.14 -0.13
N GLN A 159 -14.47 -3.95 -0.68
CA GLN A 159 -15.11 -4.93 -1.56
C GLN A 159 -15.46 -4.29 -2.91
N THR A 160 -14.85 -4.78 -3.98
CA THR A 160 -15.21 -4.36 -5.34
C THR A 160 -15.58 -5.57 -6.20
N GLN A 161 -16.58 -5.40 -7.07
CA GLN A 161 -16.91 -6.43 -8.06
C GLN A 161 -15.91 -6.44 -9.22
N GLY A 162 -15.37 -5.29 -9.55
CA GLY A 162 -14.37 -5.05 -10.59
C GLY A 162 -12.98 -4.78 -10.01
N ASN A 163 -12.32 -3.78 -10.55
CA ASN A 163 -10.95 -3.45 -10.21
C ASN A 163 -10.84 -2.61 -8.92
N LEU A 164 -9.77 -2.85 -8.17
CA LEU A 164 -9.28 -1.99 -7.11
C LEU A 164 -7.92 -1.42 -7.53
N SER A 165 -7.85 -0.10 -7.73
CA SER A 165 -6.62 0.60 -8.11
C SER A 165 -6.21 1.57 -7.02
N LEU A 166 -5.00 1.39 -6.47
CA LEU A 166 -4.42 2.24 -5.43
C LEU A 166 -3.14 2.87 -5.96
N GLN A 167 -3.06 4.18 -5.95
CA GLN A 167 -1.94 4.91 -6.53
C GLN A 167 -1.41 5.96 -5.57
N VAL A 168 -0.09 5.99 -5.38
CA VAL A 168 0.60 7.03 -4.60
C VAL A 168 1.61 7.72 -5.50
N MET A 169 1.45 9.02 -5.69
CA MET A 169 2.38 9.90 -6.40
C MET A 169 2.97 10.89 -5.40
N GLY A 170 4.13 10.58 -4.85
CA GLY A 170 4.79 11.34 -3.79
C GLY A 170 5.21 10.48 -2.61
N SER A 171 4.94 10.96 -1.40
CA SER A 171 5.32 10.30 -0.15
C SER A 171 4.12 9.82 0.68
N GLY A 172 2.92 9.88 0.12
CA GLY A 172 1.68 9.53 0.80
C GLY A 172 1.55 8.04 1.16
N HIS A 173 0.49 7.72 1.85
CA HIS A 173 0.25 6.39 2.40
C HIS A 173 -1.17 5.91 2.13
N ILE A 174 -1.33 4.62 1.78
CA ILE A 174 -2.63 3.96 1.67
C ILE A 174 -2.56 2.66 2.47
N GLU A 175 -3.50 2.50 3.41
CA GLU A 175 -3.59 1.32 4.26
C GLU A 175 -4.93 0.61 4.15
N LEU A 176 -4.90 -0.74 4.08
CA LEU A 176 -6.05 -1.61 4.12
C LEU A 176 -5.89 -2.58 5.28
N GLU A 177 -6.40 -2.22 6.47
CA GLU A 177 -6.22 -3.03 7.68
C GLU A 177 -6.88 -4.43 7.59
N LYS A 178 -8.06 -4.54 6.98
CA LYS A 178 -8.81 -5.80 6.87
C LYS A 178 -8.75 -6.41 5.47
N GLY A 179 -7.87 -5.85 4.60
CA GLY A 179 -7.68 -6.33 3.25
C GLY A 179 -8.80 -5.99 2.27
N ALA A 180 -8.84 -6.70 1.14
CA ALA A 180 -9.81 -6.42 0.08
C ALA A 180 -10.21 -7.66 -0.71
N SER A 181 -11.37 -7.56 -1.40
CA SER A 181 -11.83 -8.50 -2.41
C SER A 181 -12.12 -7.76 -3.71
N CYS A 182 -11.55 -8.21 -4.83
CA CYS A 182 -11.70 -7.57 -6.15
C CYS A 182 -11.54 -8.58 -7.29
N LEU A 183 -11.90 -8.17 -8.51
CA LEU A 183 -11.58 -8.91 -9.72
C LEU A 183 -10.08 -8.83 -10.02
N ALA A 184 -9.54 -7.61 -10.09
CA ALA A 184 -8.12 -7.36 -10.26
C ALA A 184 -7.66 -6.22 -9.36
N TYR A 185 -6.42 -6.35 -8.87
CA TYR A 185 -5.77 -5.35 -8.04
C TYR A 185 -4.64 -4.67 -8.81
N GLU A 186 -4.54 -3.37 -8.67
CA GLU A 186 -3.43 -2.56 -9.17
C GLU A 186 -2.91 -1.63 -8.09
N GLY A 187 -1.66 -1.82 -7.67
CA GLY A 187 -0.95 -0.94 -6.75
C GLY A 187 0.20 -0.24 -7.46
N ARG A 188 0.22 1.09 -7.49
CA ARG A 188 1.29 1.87 -8.10
C ARG A 188 1.84 2.91 -7.15
N ILE A 189 3.17 3.00 -7.10
CA ILE A 189 3.88 4.04 -6.38
C ILE A 189 4.86 4.73 -7.33
N ASN A 190 4.73 6.06 -7.44
CA ASN A 190 5.69 6.94 -8.07
C ASN A 190 6.27 7.86 -6.99
N GLY A 191 7.41 7.51 -6.41
CA GLY A 191 8.04 8.26 -5.32
C GLY A 191 8.49 7.39 -4.16
N SER A 192 8.27 7.87 -2.94
CA SER A 192 8.71 7.21 -1.69
C SER A 192 7.55 6.73 -0.81
N GLY A 193 6.33 6.83 -1.30
CA GLY A 193 5.13 6.49 -0.54
C GLY A 193 4.98 5.00 -0.24
N THR A 194 3.88 4.65 0.41
CA THR A 194 3.63 3.28 0.87
C THR A 194 2.20 2.85 0.57
N ILE A 195 2.03 1.60 0.15
CA ILE A 195 0.75 0.91 0.11
C ILE A 195 0.87 -0.35 0.96
N ASN A 196 0.08 -0.44 2.02
CA ASN A 196 0.08 -1.55 2.96
C ASN A 196 -1.26 -2.27 2.98
N THR A 197 -1.25 -3.60 3.06
CA THR A 197 -2.45 -4.43 3.21
C THR A 197 -2.18 -5.48 4.27
N GLU A 198 -2.72 -5.28 5.48
CA GLU A 198 -2.52 -6.19 6.61
C GLU A 198 -3.44 -7.40 6.54
N GLY A 199 -4.67 -7.21 6.11
CA GLY A 199 -5.62 -8.30 5.96
C GLY A 199 -5.42 -9.10 4.67
N LYS A 200 -6.40 -9.92 4.34
CA LYS A 200 -6.36 -10.77 3.15
C LYS A 200 -6.79 -10.02 1.89
N LEU A 201 -5.90 -9.99 0.89
CA LEU A 201 -6.23 -9.57 -0.47
C LEU A 201 -6.65 -10.78 -1.31
N ARG A 202 -7.88 -10.76 -1.80
CA ARG A 202 -8.43 -11.76 -2.74
C ARG A 202 -8.67 -11.10 -4.09
N CYS A 203 -7.85 -11.47 -5.07
CA CYS A 203 -8.07 -11.08 -6.46
C CYS A 203 -8.47 -12.32 -7.25
N THR A 204 -9.63 -12.33 -7.89
CA THR A 204 -10.06 -13.51 -8.66
C THR A 204 -9.29 -13.65 -9.97
N SER A 205 -8.63 -12.60 -10.44
CA SER A 205 -7.81 -12.60 -11.65
C SER A 205 -6.35 -12.26 -11.31
N LYS A 206 -5.94 -11.02 -11.40
CA LYS A 206 -4.53 -10.62 -11.33
C LYS A 206 -4.26 -9.56 -10.27
N LEU A 207 -3.05 -9.59 -9.74
CA LEU A 207 -2.44 -8.54 -8.94
C LEU A 207 -1.28 -7.94 -9.72
N ASN A 208 -1.30 -6.62 -9.93
CA ASN A 208 -0.17 -5.87 -10.47
C ASN A 208 0.35 -4.91 -9.37
N ALA A 209 1.64 -4.97 -9.09
CA ALA A 209 2.33 -4.05 -8.18
C ALA A 209 3.50 -3.40 -8.92
N GLU A 210 3.49 -2.07 -9.03
CA GLU A 210 4.54 -1.31 -9.69
C GLU A 210 5.07 -0.23 -8.76
N ILE A 211 6.40 -0.18 -8.59
CA ILE A 211 7.07 0.85 -7.81
C ILE A 211 8.12 1.52 -8.69
N SER A 212 7.96 2.83 -8.88
CA SER A 212 8.94 3.69 -9.52
C SER A 212 9.49 4.67 -8.48
N GLY A 213 10.70 4.41 -7.98
CA GLY A 213 11.34 5.18 -6.91
C GLY A 213 11.80 4.32 -5.73
N SER A 214 11.58 4.80 -4.51
CA SER A 214 12.03 4.16 -3.26
C SER A 214 10.88 3.69 -2.36
N GLY A 215 9.66 3.71 -2.87
CA GLY A 215 8.45 3.37 -2.11
C GLY A 215 8.36 1.89 -1.71
N ARG A 216 7.29 1.56 -0.99
CA ARG A 216 7.05 0.20 -0.49
C ARG A 216 5.62 -0.25 -0.75
N ILE A 217 5.47 -1.47 -1.26
CA ILE A 217 4.19 -2.18 -1.31
C ILE A 217 4.31 -3.45 -0.46
N SER A 218 3.38 -3.66 0.46
CA SER A 218 3.37 -4.83 1.35
C SER A 218 2.00 -5.46 1.49
N PHE A 219 2.00 -6.80 1.53
CA PHE A 219 0.82 -7.62 1.72
C PHE A 219 1.10 -8.76 2.69
N GLU A 220 0.23 -8.97 3.68
CA GLU A 220 0.33 -10.13 4.56
C GLU A 220 -0.23 -11.41 3.95
N HIS A 221 -1.35 -11.32 3.24
CA HIS A 221 -1.99 -12.46 2.61
C HIS A 221 -2.45 -12.11 1.20
N ILE A 222 -2.02 -12.89 0.21
CA ILE A 222 -2.44 -12.74 -1.18
C ILE A 222 -3.05 -14.05 -1.69
N GLN A 223 -4.17 -13.93 -2.38
CA GLN A 223 -4.73 -15.00 -3.19
C GLN A 223 -5.13 -14.45 -4.54
N CYS A 224 -4.48 -14.90 -5.63
CA CYS A 224 -4.76 -14.48 -6.99
C CYS A 224 -4.41 -15.59 -8.00
N MET A 225 -4.78 -15.42 -9.27
CA MET A 225 -4.31 -16.31 -10.33
C MET A 225 -2.92 -15.91 -10.80
N ALA A 226 -2.70 -14.63 -11.08
CA ALA A 226 -1.41 -14.12 -11.53
C ALA A 226 -0.97 -12.93 -10.68
N GLN A 227 0.31 -12.92 -10.33
CA GLN A 227 0.96 -11.82 -9.61
C GLN A 227 2.10 -11.26 -10.45
N ASN A 228 2.06 -9.97 -10.75
CA ASN A 228 3.11 -9.26 -11.49
C ASN A 228 3.69 -8.15 -10.61
N ILE A 229 4.98 -8.20 -10.38
CA ILE A 229 5.73 -7.25 -9.56
C ILE A 229 6.78 -6.59 -10.43
N LYS A 230 6.77 -5.26 -10.48
CA LYS A 230 7.74 -4.47 -11.23
C LYS A 230 8.32 -3.37 -10.36
N LEU A 231 9.63 -3.40 -10.17
CA LEU A 231 10.37 -2.37 -9.45
C LEU A 231 11.29 -1.62 -10.40
N GLN A 232 11.20 -0.29 -10.38
CA GLN A 232 12.12 0.63 -11.07
C GLN A 232 12.72 1.57 -10.02
N GLY A 233 13.99 1.37 -9.68
CA GLY A 233 14.68 2.13 -8.62
C GLY A 233 15.08 1.27 -7.43
N SER A 234 14.89 1.77 -6.21
CA SER A 234 15.30 1.11 -4.94
C SER A 234 14.11 0.70 -4.06
N GLY A 235 12.92 0.66 -4.61
CA GLY A 235 11.70 0.32 -3.88
C GLY A 235 11.71 -1.11 -3.34
N LYS A 236 10.77 -1.39 -2.43
CA LYS A 236 10.65 -2.69 -1.78
C LYS A 236 9.25 -3.27 -1.91
N TYR A 237 9.18 -4.55 -2.23
CA TYR A 237 7.95 -5.32 -2.25
C TYR A 237 8.00 -6.48 -1.25
N TYR A 238 6.92 -6.65 -0.49
CA TYR A 238 6.73 -7.77 0.44
C TYR A 238 5.43 -8.48 0.16
N GLY A 239 5.49 -9.77 -0.16
CA GLY A 239 4.33 -10.64 -0.31
C GLY A 239 4.45 -11.83 0.63
N ILE A 240 3.70 -11.82 1.73
CA ILE A 240 3.70 -12.88 2.74
C ILE A 240 2.44 -13.73 2.56
N LYS A 241 2.56 -15.06 2.76
CA LYS A 241 1.45 -16.02 2.59
C LYS A 241 0.75 -15.90 1.24
N VAL A 242 1.53 -15.77 0.17
CA VAL A 242 1.05 -15.69 -1.20
C VAL A 242 0.55 -17.05 -1.68
N ARG A 243 -0.57 -17.04 -2.38
CA ARG A 243 -1.07 -18.17 -3.18
C ARG A 243 -1.42 -17.66 -4.58
N ALA A 244 -0.59 -18.00 -5.55
CA ALA A 244 -0.77 -17.64 -6.95
C ALA A 244 -0.55 -18.86 -7.85
N SER A 245 -1.10 -18.84 -9.06
CA SER A 245 -0.72 -19.83 -10.09
C SER A 245 0.59 -19.43 -10.76
N THR A 246 0.72 -18.14 -11.08
CA THR A 246 1.93 -17.59 -11.68
C THR A 246 2.40 -16.34 -10.94
N THR A 247 3.72 -16.20 -10.81
CA THR A 247 4.34 -15.03 -10.22
C THR A 247 5.46 -14.54 -11.11
N GLN A 248 5.41 -13.27 -11.53
CA GLN A 248 6.45 -12.61 -12.30
C GLN A 248 7.03 -11.45 -11.51
N VAL A 249 8.35 -11.40 -11.41
CA VAL A 249 9.12 -10.33 -10.77
C VAL A 249 10.11 -9.75 -11.74
N ASN A 250 10.04 -8.44 -11.94
CA ASN A 250 10.99 -7.70 -12.76
C ASN A 250 11.59 -6.55 -11.95
N ILE A 251 12.89 -6.55 -11.74
CA ILE A 251 13.63 -5.49 -11.07
C ILE A 251 14.55 -4.77 -12.05
N LEU A 252 14.32 -3.46 -12.21
CA LEU A 252 15.17 -2.53 -12.95
C LEU A 252 15.79 -1.55 -11.95
N GLY A 253 16.99 -1.84 -11.47
CA GLY A 253 17.67 -1.02 -10.46
C GLY A 253 18.16 -1.82 -9.26
N SER A 254 18.01 -1.26 -8.05
CA SER A 254 18.50 -1.85 -6.78
C SER A 254 17.37 -2.23 -5.82
N GLY A 255 16.18 -2.44 -6.34
CA GLY A 255 15.01 -2.78 -5.54
C GLY A 255 15.11 -4.17 -4.90
N GLU A 256 14.27 -4.41 -3.91
CA GLU A 256 14.22 -5.65 -3.14
C GLU A 256 12.81 -6.24 -3.18
N VAL A 257 12.71 -7.55 -3.43
CA VAL A 257 11.46 -8.31 -3.41
C VAL A 257 11.58 -9.47 -2.45
N TYR A 258 10.64 -9.58 -1.51
CA TYR A 258 10.53 -10.66 -0.55
C TYR A 258 9.22 -11.40 -0.75
N LEU A 259 9.30 -12.71 -0.98
CA LEU A 259 8.15 -13.58 -1.23
C LEU A 259 8.15 -14.78 -0.30
N ALA A 260 6.99 -15.07 0.27
CA ALA A 260 6.75 -16.30 0.99
C ALA A 260 5.35 -16.86 0.66
N GLY A 261 5.23 -18.20 0.54
CA GLY A 261 3.98 -18.86 0.19
C GLY A 261 4.15 -19.89 -0.91
N LYS A 262 3.26 -19.87 -1.94
CA LYS A 262 3.25 -20.91 -2.98
C LYS A 262 2.85 -20.34 -4.34
N THR A 263 3.51 -20.87 -5.39
CA THR A 263 3.10 -20.67 -6.80
C THR A 263 3.39 -21.92 -7.61
N HIS A 264 2.76 -22.10 -8.76
CA HIS A 264 3.18 -23.18 -9.68
C HIS A 264 4.39 -22.72 -10.50
N GLN A 265 4.34 -21.51 -11.04
CA GLN A 265 5.41 -20.97 -11.86
C GLN A 265 5.86 -19.61 -11.36
N ALA A 266 7.17 -19.40 -11.26
CA ALA A 266 7.79 -18.14 -10.92
C ALA A 266 8.81 -17.72 -11.97
N ASN A 267 8.77 -16.45 -12.40
CA ASN A 267 9.72 -15.88 -13.33
C ASN A 267 10.39 -14.68 -12.66
N TYR A 268 11.71 -14.75 -12.52
CA TYR A 268 12.51 -13.74 -11.84
C TYR A 268 13.50 -13.10 -12.81
N SER A 269 13.36 -11.80 -13.06
CA SER A 269 14.28 -11.02 -13.90
C SER A 269 14.87 -9.87 -13.11
N VAL A 270 16.20 -9.77 -13.09
CA VAL A 270 16.92 -8.70 -12.41
C VAL A 270 17.90 -8.03 -13.39
N LEU A 271 17.61 -6.78 -13.73
CA LEU A 271 18.43 -5.89 -14.53
C LEU A 271 18.93 -4.74 -13.65
N GLY A 272 20.02 -4.95 -12.95
CA GLY A 272 20.59 -4.01 -11.97
C GLY A 272 21.18 -4.74 -10.77
N SER A 273 21.31 -4.07 -9.62
CA SER A 273 21.83 -4.65 -8.38
C SER A 273 20.72 -5.10 -7.43
N GLY A 274 19.58 -5.51 -7.98
CA GLY A 274 18.42 -5.89 -7.22
C GLY A 274 18.55 -7.22 -6.47
N TYR A 275 17.65 -7.41 -5.52
CA TYR A 275 17.61 -8.57 -4.64
C TYR A 275 16.22 -9.21 -4.63
N ILE A 276 16.16 -10.51 -4.88
CA ILE A 276 14.95 -11.32 -4.74
C ILE A 276 15.19 -12.38 -3.69
N ASP A 277 14.38 -12.40 -2.63
CA ASP A 277 14.34 -13.46 -1.65
C ASP A 277 12.99 -14.20 -1.71
N ALA A 278 13.02 -15.37 -2.29
CA ALA A 278 11.90 -16.26 -2.48
C ALA A 278 12.23 -17.70 -2.01
N LEU A 279 13.10 -17.84 -1.00
CA LEU A 279 13.43 -19.16 -0.43
C LEU A 279 12.21 -19.80 0.26
N ASP A 280 11.38 -18.99 0.91
CA ASP A 280 10.14 -19.43 1.56
C ASP A 280 8.94 -19.42 0.59
N PHE A 281 9.18 -19.24 -0.70
CA PHE A 281 8.17 -19.24 -1.75
C PHE A 281 8.24 -20.50 -2.58
N GLN A 282 7.50 -21.53 -2.18
CA GLN A 282 7.49 -22.84 -2.82
C GLN A 282 6.99 -22.71 -4.27
N SER A 283 7.84 -23.09 -5.21
CA SER A 283 7.54 -23.05 -6.64
C SER A 283 7.80 -24.43 -7.26
N GLU A 284 7.01 -24.84 -8.24
CA GLU A 284 7.27 -26.05 -9.01
C GLU A 284 8.31 -25.75 -10.10
N GLN A 285 8.11 -24.66 -10.84
CA GLN A 285 8.98 -24.23 -11.94
C GLN A 285 9.45 -22.80 -11.70
N VAL A 286 10.73 -22.56 -11.91
CA VAL A 286 11.34 -21.25 -11.80
C VAL A 286 12.15 -20.94 -13.06
N GLU A 287 11.83 -19.79 -13.68
CA GLU A 287 12.64 -19.20 -14.73
C GLU A 287 13.43 -18.03 -14.15
N VAL A 288 14.74 -17.96 -14.43
CA VAL A 288 15.62 -16.90 -13.94
C VAL A 288 16.34 -16.19 -15.07
N ASP A 289 16.41 -14.86 -14.96
CA ASP A 289 17.20 -14.00 -15.86
C ASP A 289 17.99 -12.97 -15.03
N GLY A 290 19.19 -13.36 -14.59
CA GLY A 290 20.08 -12.52 -13.81
C GLY A 290 21.28 -12.07 -14.66
N ARG A 291 21.40 -10.75 -14.92
CA ARG A 291 22.38 -10.23 -15.90
C ARG A 291 23.37 -9.22 -15.35
N ASN A 292 23.39 -8.95 -14.05
CA ASN A 292 24.24 -7.91 -13.50
C ASN A 292 25.05 -8.35 -12.29
N PRO A 293 26.29 -7.82 -12.15
CA PRO A 293 27.07 -8.03 -10.94
C PRO A 293 26.35 -7.41 -9.74
N ARG A 294 26.42 -8.06 -8.58
CA ARG A 294 25.74 -7.69 -7.33
C ARG A 294 24.25 -7.95 -7.30
N SER A 295 23.64 -8.51 -8.34
CA SER A 295 22.27 -9.02 -8.22
C SER A 295 22.28 -10.38 -7.54
N THR A 296 21.25 -10.62 -6.75
CA THR A 296 21.06 -11.92 -6.08
C THR A 296 19.62 -12.36 -6.24
N ILE A 297 19.45 -13.57 -6.72
CA ILE A 297 18.16 -14.26 -6.79
C ILE A 297 18.25 -15.46 -5.85
N ARG A 298 17.36 -15.51 -4.86
CA ARG A 298 17.20 -16.64 -3.97
C ARG A 298 15.84 -17.27 -4.20
N CYS A 299 15.77 -18.55 -4.52
CA CYS A 299 14.50 -19.20 -4.85
C CYS A 299 14.41 -20.64 -4.35
N HIS A 300 13.18 -21.13 -4.28
CA HIS A 300 12.88 -22.55 -4.04
C HIS A 300 12.18 -23.13 -5.26
N SER A 301 12.61 -24.33 -5.71
CA SER A 301 11.90 -25.05 -6.76
C SER A 301 11.98 -26.56 -6.56
N ASP A 302 10.87 -27.25 -6.84
CA ASP A 302 10.76 -28.69 -6.68
C ASP A 302 10.95 -29.48 -8.00
N LEU A 303 10.74 -28.85 -9.18
CA LEU A 303 10.83 -29.54 -10.48
C LEU A 303 12.00 -29.04 -11.33
N ILE A 304 12.01 -27.77 -11.71
CA ILE A 304 13.02 -27.24 -12.63
C ILE A 304 13.35 -25.78 -12.32
N ILE A 305 14.63 -25.42 -12.47
CA ILE A 305 15.11 -24.05 -12.57
C ILE A 305 15.78 -23.91 -13.94
N GLU A 306 15.26 -23.00 -14.75
CA GLU A 306 15.80 -22.74 -16.08
C GLU A 306 16.08 -21.26 -16.32
N GLY A 307 16.90 -20.93 -17.33
CA GLY A 307 17.17 -19.55 -17.72
C GLY A 307 18.66 -19.21 -17.75
N LYS A 308 18.99 -17.95 -17.40
CA LYS A 308 20.33 -17.40 -17.60
C LYS A 308 20.84 -16.69 -16.37
N ILE A 309 22.09 -16.99 -16.00
CA ILE A 309 22.83 -16.33 -14.91
C ILE A 309 24.16 -15.83 -15.45
N GLN A 310 24.29 -14.51 -15.56
CA GLN A 310 25.44 -13.87 -16.23
C GLN A 310 26.06 -12.76 -15.38
N ASN A 311 27.28 -12.35 -15.73
CA ASN A 311 27.96 -11.16 -15.20
C ASN A 311 28.02 -11.11 -13.67
N ASN A 312 28.48 -12.17 -13.01
CA ASN A 312 28.60 -12.27 -11.54
C ASN A 312 27.27 -12.15 -10.76
N CYS A 313 26.11 -12.36 -11.42
CA CYS A 313 24.86 -12.56 -10.71
C CYS A 313 24.95 -13.82 -9.85
N THR A 314 24.33 -13.80 -8.66
CA THR A 314 24.27 -14.93 -7.77
C THR A 314 22.87 -15.53 -7.75
N LEU A 315 22.76 -16.84 -8.02
CA LEU A 315 21.58 -17.65 -7.80
C LEU A 315 21.83 -18.58 -6.63
N GLU A 316 21.02 -18.43 -5.57
CA GLU A 316 20.96 -19.37 -4.46
C GLU A 316 19.62 -20.12 -4.51
N TYR A 317 19.62 -21.41 -4.36
CA TYR A 317 18.38 -22.16 -4.46
C TYR A 317 18.27 -23.29 -3.45
N THR A 318 17.02 -23.63 -3.12
CA THR A 318 16.62 -24.80 -2.34
C THR A 318 15.66 -25.69 -3.13
N GLY A 319 15.29 -26.83 -2.57
CA GLY A 319 14.36 -27.77 -3.22
C GLY A 319 15.07 -28.88 -4.00
N LYS A 320 14.32 -29.56 -4.87
CA LYS A 320 14.79 -30.76 -5.59
C LYS A 320 14.92 -30.52 -7.10
N ALA A 321 14.86 -29.29 -7.54
CA ALA A 321 14.83 -28.93 -8.95
C ALA A 321 15.99 -29.47 -9.76
N HIS A 322 15.70 -29.89 -10.97
CA HIS A 322 16.68 -30.05 -12.04
C HIS A 322 17.10 -28.69 -12.57
N LEU A 323 18.41 -28.49 -12.81
CA LEU A 323 18.93 -27.23 -13.35
C LEU A 323 19.11 -27.33 -14.86
N ASN A 324 18.52 -26.38 -15.59
CA ASN A 324 18.69 -26.15 -17.02
C ASN A 324 19.12 -24.69 -17.27
N LEU A 325 20.35 -24.37 -16.85
CA LEU A 325 20.84 -23.00 -16.77
C LEU A 325 21.97 -22.74 -17.77
N GLU A 326 21.90 -21.61 -18.46
CA GLU A 326 23.03 -21.01 -19.16
C GLU A 326 23.77 -20.10 -18.19
N VAL A 327 24.98 -20.53 -17.77
CA VAL A 327 25.79 -19.77 -16.79
C VAL A 327 27.01 -19.19 -17.48
N GLN A 328 27.12 -17.86 -17.50
CA GLN A 328 28.26 -17.14 -18.03
C GLN A 328 28.78 -16.13 -16.97
N ASP A 329 29.88 -16.45 -16.34
CA ASP A 329 30.47 -15.68 -15.24
C ASP A 329 29.49 -15.44 -14.07
N GLY A 330 28.58 -16.36 -13.82
CA GLY A 330 27.60 -16.33 -12.75
C GLY A 330 27.93 -17.30 -11.63
N ASN A 331 27.35 -17.08 -10.45
CA ASN A 331 27.49 -17.94 -9.29
C ASN A 331 26.19 -18.68 -9.04
N VAL A 332 26.21 -20.01 -9.09
CA VAL A 332 25.05 -20.84 -8.78
C VAL A 332 25.38 -21.77 -7.63
N ARG A 333 24.60 -21.72 -6.55
CA ARG A 333 24.81 -22.59 -5.39
C ARG A 333 23.51 -23.10 -4.78
N LYS A 334 23.50 -24.34 -4.39
CA LYS A 334 22.45 -24.92 -3.57
C LYS A 334 22.76 -24.64 -2.09
N ILE A 335 21.76 -24.21 -1.32
CA ILE A 335 21.90 -23.88 0.10
C ILE A 335 20.99 -24.75 0.96
#